data_86a1000609e619c69715bd3943cd320b
#
_entry.id   86a1000609e619c69715bd3943cd320b
#
_cell.length_a   1.000
_cell.length_b   1.000
_cell.length_c   1.000
_cell.angle_alpha   90.00
_cell.angle_beta   90.00
_cell.angle_gamma   90.00
#
_symmetry.space_group_name_H-M   'P 1'
#
loop_
_entity.id
_entity.type
_entity.pdbx_description
1 polymer ?
#
loop_
_entity_poly.entity_id
_entity_poly.type
_entity_poly.pdbx_seq_one_letter_code
_entity_poly.pdbx_strand_id
1 'polypeptide(L)'
;MDSTLARIPRAVHLFIMEITLTTPAILFPAVSLLMLAYTNRFLAIASIIRVLHNRYKAEGSVVVRRQIENLRARLGLIRKMQTFGILSLFACILSVIVLFLGQLILGKILFGLSLGLMLTSLLYCLMEIHLSGRALEIEMEDMEK
;
A
#
# COMPACT_ATOMS: atom_id res chain seq x y z
N MET A 1 24.84 -26.33 30.11
CA MET A 1 24.42 -25.70 28.85
C MET A 1 23.14 -24.95 29.21
N ASP A 2 23.20 -23.73 29.50
CA ASP A 2 23.13 -22.48 28.93
C ASP A 2 23.18 -21.33 29.94
N SER A 3 24.36 -20.99 30.39
CA SER A 3 24.59 -19.84 31.27
C SER A 3 25.01 -18.57 30.49
N THR A 4 24.91 -18.60 29.17
CA THR A 4 25.37 -17.51 28.27
C THR A 4 24.27 -16.46 28.01
N LEU A 5 23.02 -16.76 28.23
CA LEU A 5 21.90 -15.83 28.04
C LEU A 5 21.64 -14.91 29.25
N ALA A 6 22.26 -15.16 30.39
CA ALA A 6 22.05 -14.39 31.63
C ALA A 6 22.92 -13.12 31.73
N ARG A 7 23.74 -12.79 30.73
CA ARG A 7 24.67 -11.63 30.76
C ARG A 7 24.35 -10.53 29.72
N ILE A 8 23.14 -10.48 29.19
CA ILE A 8 22.75 -9.29 28.42
C ILE A 8 22.47 -8.17 29.42
N PRO A 9 23.23 -7.07 29.43
CA PRO A 9 23.00 -5.99 30.39
C PRO A 9 21.55 -5.49 30.23
N ARG A 10 20.91 -5.18 31.37
CA ARG A 10 19.52 -4.68 31.39
C ARG A 10 19.28 -3.52 30.42
N ALA A 11 20.32 -2.72 30.17
CA ALA A 11 20.29 -1.64 29.19
C ALA A 11 20.07 -2.15 27.75
N VAL A 12 20.65 -3.29 27.36
CA VAL A 12 20.45 -3.89 26.03
C VAL A 12 19.06 -4.50 25.93
N HIS A 13 18.54 -5.10 27.01
CA HIS A 13 17.15 -5.58 27.08
C HIS A 13 16.14 -4.44 26.95
N LEU A 14 16.37 -3.31 27.64
CA LEU A 14 15.55 -2.10 27.50
C LEU A 14 15.66 -1.50 26.11
N PHE A 15 16.87 -1.45 25.54
CA PHE A 15 17.10 -0.96 24.19
C PHE A 15 16.43 -1.84 23.12
N ILE A 16 16.46 -3.18 23.28
CA ILE A 16 15.74 -4.11 22.40
C ILE A 16 14.22 -4.00 22.59
N MET A 17 13.74 -3.73 23.78
CA MET A 17 12.30 -3.49 24.03
C MET A 17 11.85 -2.13 23.47
N GLU A 18 12.66 -1.09 23.59
CA GLU A 18 12.36 0.22 22.97
C GLU A 18 12.36 0.14 21.45
N ILE A 19 13.30 -0.57 20.82
CA ILE A 19 13.31 -0.81 19.38
C ILE A 19 12.06 -1.59 18.95
N THR A 20 11.60 -2.57 19.72
CA THR A 20 10.40 -3.37 19.36
C THR A 20 9.10 -2.56 19.41
N LEU A 21 8.98 -1.55 20.23
CA LEU A 21 7.81 -0.66 20.26
C LEU A 21 7.92 0.52 19.29
N THR A 22 9.12 1.07 19.15
CA THR A 22 9.39 2.24 18.30
C THR A 22 9.30 1.90 16.82
N THR A 23 9.68 0.68 16.41
CA THR A 23 9.67 0.26 15.00
C THR A 23 8.26 0.28 14.38
N PRO A 24 7.20 -0.31 14.99
CA PRO A 24 5.83 -0.16 14.48
C PRO A 24 5.32 1.28 14.53
N ALA A 25 5.72 2.07 15.54
CA ALA A 25 5.29 3.45 15.66
C ALA A 25 5.82 4.36 14.55
N ILE A 26 7.04 4.12 14.04
CA ILE A 26 7.62 4.85 12.90
C ILE A 26 6.92 4.50 11.58
N LEU A 27 6.44 3.26 11.44
CA LEU A 27 5.71 2.83 10.25
C LEU A 27 4.35 3.52 10.08
N PHE A 28 3.71 3.91 11.18
CA PHE A 28 2.39 4.53 11.17
C PHE A 28 2.31 5.79 10.29
N PRO A 29 3.16 6.82 10.46
CA PRO A 29 3.14 8.00 9.59
C PRO A 29 3.51 7.67 8.15
N ALA A 30 4.42 6.74 7.90
CA ALA A 30 4.81 6.32 6.55
C ALA A 30 3.63 5.68 5.79
N VAL A 31 2.91 4.77 6.44
CA VAL A 31 1.73 4.12 5.84
C VAL A 31 0.61 5.13 5.62
N SER A 32 0.41 6.08 6.53
CA SER A 32 -0.60 7.13 6.38
C SER A 32 -0.34 8.02 5.17
N LEU A 33 0.92 8.39 4.92
CA LEU A 33 1.32 9.15 3.72
C LEU A 33 1.12 8.35 2.44
N LEU A 34 1.42 7.05 2.45
CA LEU A 34 1.14 6.16 1.31
C LEU A 34 -0.35 6.06 1.04
N MET A 35 -1.19 5.96 2.07
CA MET A 35 -2.64 5.95 1.92
C MET A 35 -3.15 7.24 1.28
N LEU A 36 -2.61 8.38 1.67
CA LEU A 36 -2.94 9.67 1.06
C LEU A 36 -2.58 9.68 -0.44
N ALA A 37 -1.38 9.21 -0.79
CA ALA A 37 -0.94 9.11 -2.18
C ALA A 37 -1.85 8.18 -3.01
N TYR A 38 -2.25 7.04 -2.46
CA TYR A 38 -3.15 6.09 -3.13
C TYR A 38 -4.55 6.69 -3.33
N THR A 39 -5.07 7.40 -2.33
CA THR A 39 -6.37 8.08 -2.42
C THR A 39 -6.36 9.16 -3.49
N ASN A 40 -5.31 9.96 -3.58
CA ASN A 40 -5.17 10.98 -4.63
C ASN A 40 -5.15 10.36 -6.04
N ARG A 41 -4.44 9.24 -6.23
CA ARG A 41 -4.46 8.50 -7.50
C ARG A 41 -5.85 7.95 -7.83
N PHE A 42 -6.54 7.40 -6.85
CA PHE A 42 -7.90 6.91 -7.02
C PHE A 42 -8.85 8.01 -7.49
N LEU A 43 -8.82 9.17 -6.83
CA LEU A 43 -9.66 10.32 -7.18
C LEU A 43 -9.35 10.85 -8.58
N ALA A 44 -8.07 10.94 -8.95
CA ALA A 44 -7.64 11.38 -10.27
C ALA A 44 -8.23 10.48 -11.37
N ILE A 45 -8.09 9.16 -11.28
CA ILE A 45 -8.61 8.22 -12.28
C ILE A 45 -10.13 8.20 -12.26
N ALA A 46 -10.77 8.27 -11.10
CA ALA A 46 -12.22 8.31 -10.99
C ALA A 46 -12.82 9.56 -11.64
N SER A 47 -12.15 10.72 -11.54
CA SER A 47 -12.57 11.95 -12.21
C SER A 47 -12.47 11.84 -13.74
N ILE A 48 -11.38 11.26 -14.25
CA ILE A 48 -11.21 11.02 -15.71
C ILE A 48 -12.31 10.08 -16.23
N ILE A 49 -12.62 9.01 -15.52
CA ILE A 49 -13.68 8.08 -15.92
C ILE A 49 -15.04 8.80 -16.00
N ARG A 50 -15.34 9.71 -15.08
CA ARG A 50 -16.58 10.49 -15.12
C ARG A 50 -16.66 11.39 -16.34
N VAL A 51 -15.57 12.07 -16.67
CA VAL A 51 -15.49 12.93 -17.86
C VAL A 51 -15.66 12.09 -19.13
N LEU A 52 -14.95 10.98 -19.26
CA LEU A 52 -15.07 10.08 -20.40
C LEU A 52 -16.46 9.45 -20.52
N HIS A 53 -17.09 9.14 -19.40
CA HIS A 53 -18.46 8.60 -19.40
C HIS A 53 -19.48 9.60 -19.95
N ASN A 54 -19.35 10.89 -19.59
CA ASN A 54 -20.20 11.95 -20.13
C ASN A 54 -19.97 12.13 -21.62
N ARG A 55 -18.72 12.06 -22.08
CA ARG A 55 -18.34 12.13 -23.49
C ARG A 55 -18.87 10.94 -24.28
N TYR A 56 -18.80 9.73 -23.72
CA TYR A 56 -19.37 8.53 -24.34
C TYR A 56 -20.90 8.64 -24.54
N LYS A 57 -21.61 9.24 -23.58
CA LYS A 57 -23.05 9.49 -23.71
C LYS A 57 -23.40 10.46 -24.84
N ALA A 58 -22.50 11.41 -25.14
CA ALA A 58 -22.73 12.41 -26.20
C ALA A 58 -22.34 11.87 -27.58
N GLU A 59 -21.25 11.12 -27.71
CA GLU A 59 -20.63 10.75 -28.99
C GLU A 59 -20.81 9.29 -29.40
N GLY A 60 -21.13 8.38 -28.45
CA GLY A 60 -21.33 6.93 -28.70
C GLY A 60 -20.08 6.18 -29.20
N SER A 61 -18.89 6.78 -29.11
CA SER A 61 -17.66 6.29 -29.71
C SER A 61 -17.14 5.01 -29.07
N VAL A 62 -16.85 3.98 -29.88
CA VAL A 62 -16.27 2.69 -29.43
C VAL A 62 -14.88 2.88 -28.81
N VAL A 63 -14.12 3.88 -29.30
CA VAL A 63 -12.79 4.21 -28.78
C VAL A 63 -12.87 4.69 -27.33
N VAL A 64 -13.81 5.58 -27.01
CA VAL A 64 -14.03 6.10 -25.66
C VAL A 64 -14.43 4.97 -24.71
N ARG A 65 -15.23 4.01 -25.17
CA ARG A 65 -15.59 2.82 -24.36
C ARG A 65 -14.37 1.99 -23.97
N ARG A 66 -13.46 1.74 -24.92
CA ARG A 66 -12.22 0.97 -24.65
C ARG A 66 -11.30 1.70 -23.67
N GLN A 67 -11.21 3.03 -23.76
CA GLN A 67 -10.46 3.85 -22.78
C GLN A 67 -11.06 3.74 -21.38
N ILE A 68 -12.38 3.76 -21.24
CA ILE A 68 -13.07 3.57 -19.93
C ILE A 68 -12.78 2.18 -19.35
N GLU A 69 -12.78 1.13 -20.16
CA GLU A 69 -12.48 -0.24 -19.71
C GLU A 69 -11.04 -0.37 -19.20
N ASN A 70 -10.07 0.21 -19.89
CA ASN A 70 -8.67 0.25 -19.44
C ASN A 70 -8.50 1.01 -18.11
N LEU A 71 -9.16 2.15 -17.97
CA LEU A 71 -9.13 2.95 -16.75
C LEU A 71 -9.82 2.22 -15.57
N ARG A 72 -10.88 1.46 -15.82
CA ARG A 72 -11.52 0.62 -14.80
C ARG A 72 -10.61 -0.48 -14.29
N ALA A 73 -9.84 -1.12 -15.17
CA ALA A 73 -8.87 -2.13 -14.77
C ALA A 73 -7.79 -1.54 -13.85
N ARG A 74 -7.26 -0.35 -14.18
CA ARG A 74 -6.33 0.41 -13.34
C ARG A 74 -6.93 0.78 -11.97
N LEU A 75 -8.18 1.24 -11.97
CA LEU A 75 -8.90 1.55 -10.74
C LEU A 75 -9.04 0.33 -9.83
N GLY A 76 -9.23 -0.86 -10.42
CA GLY A 76 -9.24 -2.13 -9.70
C GLY A 76 -7.91 -2.44 -8.99
N LEU A 77 -6.77 -2.17 -9.64
CA LEU A 77 -5.44 -2.33 -9.03
C LEU A 77 -5.22 -1.36 -7.87
N ILE A 78 -5.57 -0.08 -8.07
CA ILE A 78 -5.47 0.95 -7.02
C ILE A 78 -6.32 0.58 -5.80
N ARG A 79 -7.52 0.07 -6.01
CA ARG A 79 -8.38 -0.40 -4.91
C ARG A 79 -7.73 -1.56 -4.14
N LYS A 80 -7.14 -2.53 -4.84
CA LYS A 80 -6.43 -3.65 -4.20
C LYS A 80 -5.25 -3.16 -3.36
N MET A 81 -4.38 -2.28 -3.91
CA MET A 81 -3.26 -1.75 -3.15
C MET A 81 -3.70 -0.97 -1.92
N GLN A 82 -4.79 -0.18 -1.99
CA GLN A 82 -5.37 0.51 -0.84
C GLN A 82 -5.85 -0.48 0.22
N THR A 83 -6.58 -1.52 -0.19
CA THR A 83 -7.10 -2.54 0.74
C THR A 83 -5.97 -3.23 1.50
N PHE A 84 -4.92 -3.68 0.81
CA PHE A 84 -3.76 -4.31 1.45
C PHE A 84 -3.00 -3.33 2.36
N GLY A 85 -2.88 -2.06 1.97
CA GLY A 85 -2.28 -1.02 2.79
C GLY A 85 -3.04 -0.76 4.09
N ILE A 86 -4.37 -0.66 4.02
CA ILE A 86 -5.23 -0.49 5.21
C ILE A 86 -5.15 -1.72 6.11
N LEU A 87 -5.16 -2.92 5.55
CA LEU A 87 -5.01 -4.17 6.29
C LEU A 87 -3.66 -4.24 7.01
N SER A 88 -2.59 -3.81 6.34
CA SER A 88 -1.25 -3.71 6.92
C SER A 88 -1.24 -2.75 8.12
N LEU A 89 -1.82 -1.57 7.97
CA LEU A 89 -1.91 -0.59 9.05
C LEU A 89 -2.69 -1.15 10.26
N PHE A 90 -3.80 -1.82 9.99
CA PHE A 90 -4.61 -2.46 11.04
C PHE A 90 -3.83 -3.54 11.78
N ALA A 91 -3.12 -4.43 11.06
CA ALA A 91 -2.28 -5.45 11.65
C ALA A 91 -1.11 -4.84 12.46
N CYS A 92 -0.55 -3.71 12.00
CA CYS A 92 0.49 -2.97 12.71
C CYS A 92 -0.01 -2.42 14.04
N ILE A 93 -1.20 -1.81 14.06
CA ILE A 93 -1.83 -1.30 15.30
C ILE A 93 -2.09 -2.45 16.27
N LEU A 94 -2.64 -3.56 15.81
CA LEU A 94 -2.86 -4.75 16.62
C LEU A 94 -1.54 -5.28 17.20
N SER A 95 -0.47 -5.29 16.41
CA SER A 95 0.86 -5.68 16.89
C SER A 95 1.32 -4.82 18.06
N VAL A 96 1.17 -3.49 17.96
CA VAL A 96 1.53 -2.55 19.05
C VAL A 96 0.72 -2.85 20.32
N ILE A 97 -0.59 -3.05 20.20
CA ILE A 97 -1.47 -3.37 21.33
C ILE A 97 -1.03 -4.67 22.01
N VAL A 98 -0.78 -5.72 21.22
CA VAL A 98 -0.38 -7.04 21.74
C VAL A 98 0.99 -6.98 22.40
N LEU A 99 1.94 -6.20 21.86
CA LEU A 99 3.24 -5.95 22.48
C LEU A 99 3.09 -5.22 23.81
N PHE A 100 2.18 -4.25 23.87
CA PHE A 100 1.90 -3.51 25.12
C PHE A 100 1.31 -4.42 26.22
N LEU A 101 0.53 -5.43 25.83
CA LEU A 101 0.02 -6.47 26.74
C LEU A 101 1.08 -7.49 27.16
N GLY A 102 2.33 -7.34 26.74
CA GLY A 102 3.45 -8.21 27.10
C GLY A 102 3.56 -9.50 26.28
N GLN A 103 2.74 -9.69 25.27
CA GLN A 103 2.74 -10.87 24.39
C GLN A 103 3.75 -10.71 23.24
N LEU A 104 5.04 -10.89 23.54
CA LEU A 104 6.15 -10.64 22.61
C LEU A 104 6.09 -11.48 21.32
N ILE A 105 5.77 -12.77 21.43
CA ILE A 105 5.78 -13.69 20.28
C ILE A 105 4.64 -13.33 19.31
N LEU A 106 3.44 -13.16 19.84
CA LEU A 106 2.26 -12.83 19.03
C LEU A 106 2.40 -11.45 18.39
N GLY A 107 2.94 -10.47 19.13
CA GLY A 107 3.20 -9.14 18.60
C GLY A 107 4.19 -9.15 17.43
N LYS A 108 5.28 -9.93 17.52
CA LYS A 108 6.25 -10.09 16.41
C LYS A 108 5.65 -10.76 15.18
N ILE A 109 4.79 -11.77 15.36
CA ILE A 109 4.10 -12.43 14.24
C ILE A 109 3.15 -11.46 13.54
N LEU A 110 2.34 -10.71 14.30
CA LEU A 110 1.45 -9.69 13.75
C LEU A 110 2.20 -8.58 13.02
N PHE A 111 3.35 -8.18 13.53
CA PHE A 111 4.22 -7.21 12.88
C PHE A 111 4.78 -7.75 11.55
N GLY A 112 5.28 -9.00 11.54
CA GLY A 112 5.72 -9.65 10.31
C GLY A 112 4.62 -9.78 9.27
N LEU A 113 3.39 -10.11 9.69
CA LEU A 113 2.21 -10.13 8.82
C LEU A 113 1.91 -8.74 8.25
N SER A 114 1.96 -7.70 9.08
CA SER A 114 1.80 -6.31 8.65
C SER A 114 2.79 -5.92 7.56
N LEU A 115 4.08 -6.25 7.72
CA LEU A 115 5.12 -6.01 6.72
C LEU A 115 4.84 -6.76 5.42
N GLY A 116 4.41 -8.01 5.48
CA GLY A 116 4.03 -8.80 4.31
C GLY A 116 2.86 -8.19 3.53
N LEU A 117 1.82 -7.73 4.23
CA LEU A 117 0.68 -7.03 3.63
C LEU A 117 1.11 -5.69 3.00
N MET A 118 1.99 -4.96 3.66
CA MET A 118 2.55 -3.72 3.15
C MET A 118 3.36 -3.95 1.87
N LEU A 119 4.22 -4.97 1.85
CA LEU A 119 4.98 -5.35 0.68
C LEU A 119 4.05 -5.72 -0.49
N THR A 120 3.00 -6.47 -0.23
CA THR A 120 1.99 -6.82 -1.24
C THR A 120 1.31 -5.58 -1.81
N SER A 121 0.96 -4.60 -0.98
CA SER A 121 0.40 -3.31 -1.40
C SER A 121 1.37 -2.56 -2.33
N LEU A 122 2.66 -2.51 -1.98
CA LEU A 122 3.70 -1.87 -2.79
C LEU A 122 3.93 -2.60 -4.13
N LEU A 123 3.84 -3.93 -4.17
CA LEU A 123 3.91 -4.69 -5.41
C LEU A 123 2.75 -4.34 -6.36
N TYR A 124 1.53 -4.23 -5.86
CA TYR A 124 0.39 -3.75 -6.66
C TYR A 124 0.60 -2.31 -7.14
N CYS A 125 1.19 -1.44 -6.32
CA CYS A 125 1.54 -0.09 -6.71
C CYS A 125 2.56 -0.08 -7.86
N LEU A 126 3.59 -0.91 -7.78
CA LEU A 126 4.60 -1.06 -8.83
C LEU A 126 4.00 -1.57 -10.15
N MET A 127 3.13 -2.58 -10.07
CA MET A 127 2.42 -3.10 -11.25
C MET A 127 1.55 -2.01 -11.91
N GLU A 128 0.86 -1.19 -11.11
CA GLU A 128 0.04 -0.09 -11.62
C GLU A 128 0.91 0.96 -12.35
N ILE A 129 2.05 1.34 -11.78
CA ILE A 129 2.98 2.30 -12.38
C ILE A 129 3.50 1.77 -13.72
N HIS A 130 3.90 0.51 -13.79
CA HIS A 130 4.36 -0.10 -15.06
C HIS A 130 3.27 -0.13 -16.13
N LEU A 131 2.03 -0.47 -15.75
CA LEU A 131 0.89 -0.46 -16.68
C LEU A 131 0.59 0.95 -17.18
N SER A 132 0.72 1.94 -16.30
CA SER A 132 0.47 3.35 -16.62
C SER A 132 1.52 3.93 -17.55
N GLY A 133 2.81 3.60 -17.34
CA GLY A 133 3.92 4.06 -18.16
C GLY A 133 3.80 3.57 -19.62
N ARG A 134 3.57 2.27 -19.80
CA ARG A 134 3.41 1.66 -21.15
C ARG A 134 2.22 2.23 -21.93
N ALA A 135 1.12 2.54 -21.28
CA ALA A 135 -0.05 3.10 -21.95
C ALA A 135 0.20 4.54 -22.40
N LEU A 136 1.00 5.31 -21.67
CA LEU A 136 1.36 6.68 -22.03
C LEU A 136 2.35 6.71 -23.22
N GLU A 137 3.33 5.79 -23.24
CA GLU A 137 4.27 5.64 -24.35
C GLU A 137 3.56 5.37 -25.69
N ILE A 138 2.61 4.45 -25.70
CA ILE A 138 1.84 4.08 -26.89
C ILE A 138 0.99 5.28 -27.39
N GLU A 139 0.44 6.07 -26.48
CA GLU A 139 -0.40 7.23 -26.82
C GLU A 139 0.43 8.40 -27.35
N MET A 140 1.67 8.54 -26.88
CA MET A 140 2.62 9.55 -27.40
C MET A 140 3.16 9.19 -28.79
N GLU A 141 3.43 7.90 -29.05
CA GLU A 141 3.87 7.40 -30.36
C GLU A 141 2.80 7.59 -31.47
N ASP A 142 1.53 7.54 -31.09
CA ASP A 142 0.40 7.73 -32.02
C ASP A 142 0.13 9.24 -32.32
N MET A 143 0.61 10.15 -31.48
CA MET A 143 0.52 11.61 -31.73
C MET A 143 1.68 12.16 -32.56
N GLU A 144 2.78 11.42 -32.70
CA GLU A 144 3.95 11.80 -33.51
C GLU A 144 3.85 11.36 -35.01
N LYS A 145 2.82 10.61 -35.37
CA LYS A 145 2.52 10.16 -36.74
C LYS A 145 1.41 11.00 -37.38
#